data_80aad78acea737c35195d08b473a9abd
#
_entry.id   80aad78acea737c35195d08b473a9abd
#
_cell.length_a   1.000
_cell.length_b   1.000
_cell.length_c   1.000
_cell.angle_alpha   90.00
_cell.angle_beta   90.00
_cell.angle_gamma   90.00
#
_symmetry.space_group_name_H-M   'P 1'
#
loop_
_entity.id
_entity.type
_entity.pdbx_description
1 polymer ?
#
loop_
_entity_poly.entity_id
_entity_poly.type
_entity_poly.pdbx_seq_one_letter_code
_entity_poly.pdbx_strand_id
1 'polypeptide(L)'
;MKRAKILLLAIITLLPLVLISCGGATQTTGGWSGPIVEDGIIYAGTRDGRVVAVNVSSRKLEWEWPDTTGLRSLIYTTPIVHGDLVYVGTYSGQVYALTLDRGAERWVYPRTGSIGAVVGRPVVVNETIYVASSDGTVYALDATYGDLKWKCELEAGKLWTSPTVMGDTLYVSTLDGHIYDLSLETEGLLGWSFEAEAGFASSPVVYEDDIYVGSFDRYLYAIEIGSNASMWKFPQQKPAGNWFWASPIVNEGIVYAGCLDGRLCAIEARTGEKLWEFDAGSPIVSSPVLMDTLLIITDESGTVCVFDVSTESQDEAVPLRTVSIGASVRSSFCAQNGLVYIRGEDNSIYVVDIEIGEIVEGWPVSLAAQT
;
A
#
# COMPACT_ATOMS: atom_id res chain seq x y z
N MET A 1 -29.74 10.42 1.76
CA MET A 1 -28.96 10.92 0.63
C MET A 1 -28.21 12.27 0.84
N LYS A 2 -28.44 13.11 1.86
CA LYS A 2 -27.70 14.37 2.08
C LYS A 2 -26.55 14.33 3.10
N ARG A 3 -26.36 13.22 3.85
CA ARG A 3 -25.34 13.11 4.91
C ARG A 3 -23.99 12.55 4.42
N ALA A 4 -23.95 11.78 3.34
CA ALA A 4 -22.71 11.18 2.82
C ALA A 4 -21.78 12.23 2.14
N LYS A 5 -22.33 13.27 1.52
CA LYS A 5 -21.55 14.32 0.84
C LYS A 5 -20.72 15.22 1.79
N ILE A 6 -21.11 15.30 3.07
CA ILE A 6 -20.40 16.13 4.06
C ILE A 6 -19.17 15.42 4.63
N LEU A 7 -19.19 14.08 4.68
CA LEU A 7 -18.04 13.31 5.18
C LEU A 7 -16.87 13.28 4.19
N LEU A 8 -17.17 13.25 2.89
CA LEU A 8 -16.13 13.25 1.84
C LEU A 8 -15.34 14.57 1.80
N LEU A 9 -15.99 15.72 2.12
CA LEU A 9 -15.32 17.03 2.19
C LEU A 9 -14.38 17.14 3.40
N ALA A 10 -14.70 16.46 4.51
CA ALA A 10 -13.88 16.46 5.73
C ALA A 10 -12.60 15.63 5.57
N ILE A 11 -12.63 14.57 4.77
CA ILE A 11 -11.46 13.70 4.53
C ILE A 11 -10.41 14.40 3.65
N ILE A 12 -10.85 15.18 2.67
CA ILE A 12 -9.94 15.96 1.80
C ILE A 12 -9.28 17.11 2.57
N THR A 13 -9.90 17.62 3.63
CA THR A 13 -9.34 18.69 4.46
C THR A 13 -8.45 18.20 5.61
N LEU A 14 -8.50 16.91 5.99
CA LEU A 14 -7.66 16.36 7.07
C LEU A 14 -6.28 15.89 6.62
N LEU A 15 -6.06 15.62 5.33
CA LEU A 15 -4.72 15.29 4.81
C LEU A 15 -3.73 16.49 4.73
N PRO A 16 -4.14 17.76 4.52
CA PRO A 16 -3.20 18.88 4.56
C PRO A 16 -3.17 19.69 5.87
N LEU A 17 -3.95 19.33 6.90
CA LEU A 17 -4.15 20.20 8.08
C LEU A 17 -3.18 19.97 9.24
N VAL A 18 -2.13 19.19 9.03
CA VAL A 18 -0.99 19.20 9.95
C VAL A 18 0.12 19.99 9.26
N LEU A 19 0.21 21.26 9.53
CA LEU A 19 1.41 22.10 9.54
C LEU A 19 1.09 23.51 9.03
N ILE A 20 0.51 24.35 9.89
CA ILE A 20 0.82 25.78 9.89
C ILE A 20 1.56 26.06 11.20
N SER A 21 2.86 25.93 11.16
CA SER A 21 3.79 26.56 12.09
C SER A 21 4.64 27.54 11.30
N CYS A 22 4.67 28.76 11.77
CA CYS A 22 5.30 29.92 11.14
C CYS A 22 6.80 29.70 10.86
N GLY A 23 7.20 30.08 9.64
CA GLY A 23 8.56 30.55 9.35
C GLY A 23 9.45 29.57 8.59
N GLY A 24 9.63 29.80 7.29
CA GLY A 24 10.73 29.29 6.48
C GLY A 24 10.37 28.07 5.64
N ALA A 25 10.53 28.20 4.32
CA ALA A 25 10.49 27.18 3.28
C ALA A 25 9.42 26.10 3.44
N THR A 26 8.39 26.16 2.65
CA THR A 26 7.38 25.09 2.51
C THR A 26 8.07 23.80 2.05
N GLN A 27 8.56 23.00 2.99
CA GLN A 27 8.82 21.60 2.74
C GLN A 27 7.48 20.94 2.51
N THR A 28 7.21 20.52 1.30
CA THR A 28 6.10 19.63 0.97
C THR A 28 6.34 18.32 1.71
N THR A 29 5.65 18.13 2.82
CA THR A 29 5.84 16.98 3.70
C THR A 29 5.10 15.76 3.16
N GLY A 30 5.84 14.78 2.66
CA GLY A 30 5.58 13.37 2.80
C GLY A 30 4.82 12.63 1.73
N GLY A 31 5.51 11.93 0.84
CA GLY A 31 4.99 10.70 0.23
C GLY A 31 5.13 9.51 1.20
N TRP A 32 4.23 8.50 1.11
CA TRP A 32 4.25 7.30 1.96
C TRP A 32 4.75 6.07 1.20
N SER A 33 5.63 6.27 0.23
CA SER A 33 6.23 5.16 -0.53
C SER A 33 6.99 4.21 0.40
N GLY A 34 6.61 2.94 0.37
CA GLY A 34 7.35 1.90 1.06
C GLY A 34 8.56 1.43 0.25
N PRO A 35 9.51 0.75 0.88
CA PRO A 35 10.62 0.10 0.18
C PRO A 35 10.18 -1.21 -0.46
N ILE A 36 10.92 -1.62 -1.50
CA ILE A 36 10.93 -2.97 -2.07
C ILE A 36 12.39 -3.41 -2.19
N VAL A 37 12.65 -4.69 -2.05
CA VAL A 37 14.00 -5.26 -2.21
C VAL A 37 14.02 -6.23 -3.39
N GLU A 38 14.97 -6.03 -4.29
CA GLU A 38 15.23 -6.93 -5.40
C GLU A 38 16.75 -7.07 -5.57
N ASP A 39 17.26 -8.30 -5.68
CA ASP A 39 18.68 -8.63 -5.85
C ASP A 39 19.63 -7.87 -4.89
N GLY A 40 19.20 -7.70 -3.62
CA GLY A 40 20.00 -7.02 -2.60
C GLY A 40 20.06 -5.49 -2.74
N ILE A 41 19.19 -4.92 -3.57
CA ILE A 41 19.01 -3.47 -3.71
C ILE A 41 17.63 -3.08 -3.18
N ILE A 42 17.58 -2.05 -2.33
CA ILE A 42 16.34 -1.44 -1.84
C ILE A 42 15.97 -0.29 -2.78
N TYR A 43 14.75 -0.32 -3.31
CA TYR A 43 14.18 0.79 -4.08
C TYR A 43 13.08 1.44 -3.24
N ALA A 44 13.13 2.77 -3.09
CA ALA A 44 12.14 3.50 -2.30
C ALA A 44 11.90 4.91 -2.86
N GLY A 45 10.69 5.42 -2.69
CA GLY A 45 10.41 6.84 -2.86
C GLY A 45 10.77 7.62 -1.60
N THR A 46 11.35 8.81 -1.77
CA THR A 46 11.71 9.71 -0.67
C THR A 46 10.65 10.78 -0.43
N ARG A 47 10.70 11.46 0.70
CA ARG A 47 9.76 12.54 1.06
C ARG A 47 9.89 13.78 0.18
N ASP A 48 11.04 14.00 -0.40
CA ASP A 48 11.33 15.12 -1.32
C ASP A 48 11.09 14.77 -2.80
N GLY A 49 10.47 13.61 -3.07
CA GLY A 49 10.03 13.20 -4.40
C GLY A 49 11.14 12.62 -5.27
N ARG A 50 12.15 11.99 -4.67
CA ARG A 50 13.15 11.18 -5.38
C ARG A 50 12.82 9.69 -5.26
N VAL A 51 13.32 8.92 -6.22
CA VAL A 51 13.43 7.46 -6.13
C VAL A 51 14.90 7.15 -5.87
N VAL A 52 15.18 6.27 -4.94
CA VAL A 52 16.54 5.89 -4.56
C VAL A 52 16.72 4.39 -4.67
N ALA A 53 17.94 3.97 -5.01
CA ALA A 53 18.41 2.60 -4.91
C ALA A 53 19.54 2.53 -3.89
N VAL A 54 19.37 1.70 -2.86
CA VAL A 54 20.35 1.53 -1.78
C VAL A 54 20.77 0.07 -1.71
N ASN A 55 22.05 -0.20 -1.78
CA ASN A 55 22.59 -1.54 -1.67
C ASN A 55 22.55 -2.03 -0.21
N VAL A 56 21.93 -3.17 0.02
CA VAL A 56 21.74 -3.75 1.36
C VAL A 56 23.08 -4.04 2.03
N SER A 57 24.02 -4.66 1.30
CA SER A 57 25.30 -5.11 1.87
C SER A 57 26.27 -3.95 2.14
N SER A 58 26.41 -3.03 1.17
CA SER A 58 27.31 -1.88 1.32
C SER A 58 26.68 -0.73 2.08
N ARG A 59 25.34 -0.68 2.19
CA ARG A 59 24.56 0.43 2.78
C ARG A 59 24.78 1.76 2.08
N LYS A 60 25.17 1.71 0.81
CA LYS A 60 25.43 2.88 -0.02
C LYS A 60 24.32 3.11 -1.00
N LEU A 61 24.09 4.38 -1.28
CA LEU A 61 23.29 4.82 -2.41
C LEU A 61 23.99 4.40 -3.71
N GLU A 62 23.31 3.61 -4.54
CA GLU A 62 23.76 3.24 -5.87
C GLU A 62 23.40 4.33 -6.89
N TRP A 63 22.15 4.78 -6.82
CA TRP A 63 21.64 5.88 -7.62
C TRP A 63 20.43 6.54 -6.97
N GLU A 64 20.15 7.77 -7.42
CA GLU A 64 18.91 8.49 -7.13
C GLU A 64 18.37 9.13 -8.40
N TRP A 65 17.06 9.28 -8.49
CA TRP A 65 16.39 9.93 -9.61
C TRP A 65 15.25 10.80 -9.10
N PRO A 66 15.10 12.02 -9.68
CA PRO A 66 16.07 12.71 -10.53
C PRO A 66 17.34 13.05 -9.73
N ASP A 67 18.45 13.16 -10.44
CA ASP A 67 19.79 13.42 -9.89
C ASP A 67 19.99 14.86 -9.34
N THR A 68 19.01 15.72 -9.60
CA THR A 68 18.98 17.11 -9.14
C THR A 68 17.69 17.36 -8.35
N THR A 69 17.40 18.47 -7.88
CA THR A 69 16.22 18.98 -7.14
C THR A 69 14.91 18.15 -7.12
N GLY A 70 14.88 16.86 -6.99
CA GLY A 70 13.67 16.02 -6.83
C GLY A 70 12.49 16.32 -7.81
N LEU A 71 11.57 15.40 -7.95
CA LEU A 71 10.30 15.70 -8.61
C LEU A 71 9.55 16.76 -7.80
N ARG A 72 8.92 17.71 -8.48
CA ARG A 72 7.98 18.64 -7.82
C ARG A 72 6.67 17.93 -7.45
N SER A 73 6.75 16.64 -7.11
CA SER A 73 5.63 15.78 -6.82
C SER A 73 6.01 14.75 -5.78
N LEU A 74 5.06 14.44 -4.91
CA LEU A 74 5.21 13.41 -3.90
C LEU A 74 5.08 12.02 -4.53
N ILE A 75 5.82 11.04 -4.00
CA ILE A 75 5.71 9.63 -4.35
C ILE A 75 5.01 8.90 -3.21
N TYR A 76 3.79 8.43 -3.47
CA TYR A 76 3.02 7.60 -2.54
C TYR A 76 3.10 6.12 -2.88
N THR A 77 3.31 5.81 -4.15
CA THR A 77 3.38 4.42 -4.61
C THR A 77 4.64 3.74 -4.10
N THR A 78 4.49 2.51 -3.61
CA THR A 78 5.63 1.61 -3.45
C THR A 78 6.15 1.26 -4.84
N PRO A 79 7.46 1.36 -5.12
CA PRO A 79 8.02 0.98 -6.42
C PRO A 79 7.70 -0.47 -6.77
N ILE A 80 7.66 -0.79 -8.06
CA ILE A 80 7.60 -2.16 -8.58
C ILE A 80 8.81 -2.41 -9.45
N VAL A 81 9.44 -3.56 -9.26
CA VAL A 81 10.47 -4.06 -10.15
C VAL A 81 9.88 -5.12 -11.08
N HIS A 82 10.13 -4.98 -12.38
CA HIS A 82 9.83 -6.00 -13.38
C HIS A 82 10.84 -5.91 -14.52
N GLY A 83 11.47 -7.03 -14.86
CA GLY A 83 12.57 -7.07 -15.82
C GLY A 83 13.76 -6.22 -15.36
N ASP A 84 14.20 -5.30 -16.18
CA ASP A 84 15.29 -4.35 -15.91
C ASP A 84 14.82 -2.94 -15.50
N LEU A 85 13.54 -2.81 -15.11
CA LEU A 85 12.88 -1.54 -14.82
C LEU A 85 12.26 -1.47 -13.41
N VAL A 86 12.31 -0.27 -12.83
CA VAL A 86 11.55 0.14 -11.65
C VAL A 86 10.44 1.09 -12.08
N TYR A 87 9.20 0.82 -11.68
CA TYR A 87 8.05 1.67 -11.98
C TYR A 87 7.58 2.39 -10.74
N VAL A 88 7.28 3.67 -10.89
CA VAL A 88 6.73 4.52 -9.83
C VAL A 88 5.64 5.44 -10.36
N GLY A 89 4.56 5.56 -9.60
CA GLY A 89 3.52 6.54 -9.82
C GLY A 89 3.71 7.77 -8.94
N THR A 90 3.26 8.93 -9.40
CA THR A 90 3.39 10.19 -8.69
C THR A 90 2.04 10.79 -8.36
N TYR A 91 1.99 11.63 -7.33
CA TYR A 91 0.78 12.38 -6.97
C TYR A 91 0.41 13.45 -8.01
N SER A 92 1.39 13.89 -8.83
CA SER A 92 1.13 14.78 -9.97
C SER A 92 0.50 14.08 -11.17
N GLY A 93 0.29 12.76 -11.12
CA GLY A 93 -0.36 11.99 -12.15
C GLY A 93 0.57 11.62 -13.31
N GLN A 94 1.75 11.15 -13.00
CA GLN A 94 2.69 10.57 -13.96
C GLN A 94 3.17 9.22 -13.46
N VAL A 95 3.43 8.32 -14.39
CA VAL A 95 4.06 7.02 -14.14
C VAL A 95 5.40 7.01 -14.85
N TYR A 96 6.45 6.65 -14.13
CA TYR A 96 7.81 6.57 -14.64
C TYR A 96 8.31 5.13 -14.63
N ALA A 97 9.09 4.77 -15.63
CA ALA A 97 9.93 3.60 -15.62
C ALA A 97 11.41 4.03 -15.63
N LEU A 98 12.16 3.53 -14.67
CA LEU A 98 13.57 3.81 -14.46
C LEU A 98 14.37 2.52 -14.62
N THR A 99 15.59 2.60 -15.18
CA THR A 99 16.45 1.42 -15.27
C THR A 99 17.00 1.02 -13.91
N LEU A 100 17.09 -0.29 -13.64
CA LEU A 100 17.60 -0.83 -12.37
C LEU A 100 19.06 -0.45 -12.12
N ASP A 101 19.88 -0.39 -13.18
CA ASP A 101 21.34 -0.24 -13.09
C ASP A 101 21.79 1.16 -12.64
N ARG A 102 21.07 2.20 -13.02
CA ARG A 102 21.48 3.61 -12.80
C ARG A 102 20.34 4.60 -12.62
N GLY A 103 19.08 4.13 -12.51
CA GLY A 103 17.92 4.99 -12.33
C GLY A 103 17.62 5.91 -13.51
N ALA A 104 18.12 5.61 -14.72
CA ALA A 104 17.85 6.41 -15.89
C ALA A 104 16.38 6.29 -16.31
N GLU A 105 15.73 7.40 -16.61
CA GLU A 105 14.36 7.41 -17.13
C GLU A 105 14.30 6.68 -18.48
N ARG A 106 13.52 5.60 -18.54
CA ARG A 106 13.26 4.85 -19.75
C ARG A 106 12.08 5.43 -20.50
N TRP A 107 11.00 5.70 -19.76
CA TRP A 107 9.79 6.34 -20.26
C TRP A 107 8.98 7.00 -19.13
N VAL A 108 8.11 7.93 -19.53
CA VAL A 108 7.10 8.55 -18.67
C VAL A 108 5.74 8.51 -19.36
N TYR A 109 4.68 8.20 -18.58
CA TYR A 109 3.30 8.28 -19.05
C TYR A 109 2.46 9.18 -18.12
N PRO A 110 1.62 10.07 -18.68
CA PRO A 110 1.59 10.47 -20.11
C PRO A 110 2.84 11.28 -20.47
N ARG A 111 3.24 11.25 -21.75
CA ARG A 111 4.42 11.99 -22.24
C ARG A 111 4.25 13.50 -22.16
N THR A 112 2.99 13.98 -22.14
CA THR A 112 2.60 15.38 -21.98
C THR A 112 1.37 15.46 -21.09
N GLY A 113 1.30 16.46 -20.20
CA GLY A 113 0.20 16.60 -19.24
C GLY A 113 0.31 15.60 -18.08
N SER A 114 -0.84 15.26 -17.51
CA SER A 114 -0.94 14.33 -16.40
C SER A 114 -2.29 13.62 -16.43
N ILE A 115 -2.36 12.44 -15.84
CA ILE A 115 -3.58 11.79 -15.38
C ILE A 115 -3.90 12.27 -13.96
N GLY A 116 -4.91 11.71 -13.29
CA GLY A 116 -5.11 11.97 -11.87
C GLY A 116 -3.97 11.39 -11.02
N ALA A 117 -3.91 11.76 -9.74
CA ALA A 117 -2.88 11.27 -8.83
C ALA A 117 -2.83 9.73 -8.82
N VAL A 118 -1.61 9.18 -8.88
CA VAL A 118 -1.35 7.74 -8.71
C VAL A 118 -0.86 7.53 -7.29
N VAL A 119 -1.70 6.92 -6.45
CA VAL A 119 -1.44 6.69 -5.03
C VAL A 119 -1.23 5.22 -4.74
N GLY A 120 -2.10 4.36 -5.27
CA GLY A 120 -1.98 2.91 -5.16
C GLY A 120 -0.76 2.39 -5.93
N ARG A 121 -0.17 1.33 -5.42
CA ARG A 121 0.92 0.62 -6.10
C ARG A 121 0.39 0.04 -7.41
N PRO A 122 1.00 0.30 -8.56
CA PRO A 122 0.65 -0.36 -9.81
C PRO A 122 0.87 -1.88 -9.71
N VAL A 123 0.31 -2.66 -10.62
CA VAL A 123 0.57 -4.10 -10.75
C VAL A 123 1.03 -4.43 -12.16
N VAL A 124 1.94 -5.39 -12.30
CA VAL A 124 2.45 -5.83 -13.61
C VAL A 124 2.03 -7.27 -13.87
N VAL A 125 1.39 -7.51 -15.01
CA VAL A 125 1.03 -8.85 -15.48
C VAL A 125 1.27 -8.90 -17.00
N ASN A 126 1.95 -9.93 -17.49
CA ASN A 126 2.17 -10.18 -18.91
C ASN A 126 2.63 -8.93 -19.69
N GLU A 127 3.74 -8.32 -19.27
CA GLU A 127 4.31 -7.12 -19.88
C GLU A 127 3.32 -5.94 -19.98
N THR A 128 2.37 -5.89 -19.06
CA THR A 128 1.41 -4.79 -18.95
C THR A 128 1.38 -4.27 -17.51
N ILE A 129 1.58 -2.97 -17.36
CA ILE A 129 1.45 -2.30 -16.06
C ILE A 129 0.05 -1.69 -15.95
N TYR A 130 -0.65 -2.03 -14.87
CA TYR A 130 -1.99 -1.54 -14.58
C TYR A 130 -1.92 -0.49 -13.47
N VAL A 131 -2.46 0.68 -13.76
CA VAL A 131 -2.40 1.87 -12.91
C VAL A 131 -3.79 2.34 -12.57
N ALA A 132 -4.09 2.42 -11.29
CA ALA A 132 -5.32 3.03 -10.79
C ALA A 132 -5.08 4.52 -10.50
N SER A 133 -5.87 5.39 -11.11
CA SER A 133 -5.72 6.84 -11.03
C SER A 133 -6.87 7.51 -10.30
N SER A 134 -6.59 8.59 -9.59
CA SER A 134 -7.60 9.38 -8.88
C SER A 134 -8.56 10.15 -9.80
N ASP A 135 -8.37 10.08 -11.12
CA ASP A 135 -9.35 10.57 -12.09
C ASP A 135 -10.50 9.57 -12.35
N GLY A 136 -10.48 8.42 -11.67
CA GLY A 136 -11.48 7.36 -11.84
C GLY A 136 -11.19 6.39 -12.97
N THR A 137 -9.99 6.41 -13.52
CA THR A 137 -9.59 5.61 -14.68
C THR A 137 -8.55 4.56 -14.30
N VAL A 138 -8.70 3.36 -14.82
CA VAL A 138 -7.65 2.33 -14.85
C VAL A 138 -6.94 2.41 -16.19
N TYR A 139 -5.63 2.52 -16.15
CA TYR A 139 -4.75 2.56 -17.34
C TYR A 139 -3.96 1.27 -17.44
N ALA A 140 -3.93 0.66 -18.62
CA ALA A 140 -3.04 -0.44 -18.97
C ALA A 140 -1.98 0.06 -19.93
N LEU A 141 -0.73 0.03 -19.49
CA LEU A 141 0.42 0.53 -20.25
C LEU A 141 1.34 -0.63 -20.63
N ASP A 142 1.98 -0.53 -21.76
CA ASP A 142 3.09 -1.41 -22.10
C ASP A 142 4.26 -1.20 -21.12
N ALA A 143 4.71 -2.26 -20.45
CA ALA A 143 5.74 -2.14 -19.43
C ALA A 143 7.08 -1.68 -20.02
N THR A 144 7.42 -2.08 -21.24
CA THR A 144 8.71 -1.77 -21.88
C THR A 144 8.78 -0.34 -22.44
N TYR A 145 7.66 0.12 -23.05
CA TYR A 145 7.64 1.37 -23.82
C TYR A 145 6.78 2.47 -23.22
N GLY A 146 5.92 2.16 -22.23
CA GLY A 146 5.00 3.10 -21.60
C GLY A 146 3.85 3.55 -22.49
N ASP A 147 3.61 2.86 -23.61
CA ASP A 147 2.52 3.19 -24.51
C ASP A 147 1.19 2.68 -23.93
N LEU A 148 0.13 3.46 -24.10
CA LEU A 148 -1.21 3.07 -23.65
C LEU A 148 -1.71 1.91 -24.49
N LYS A 149 -2.00 0.77 -23.83
CA LYS A 149 -2.68 -0.37 -24.46
C LYS A 149 -4.19 -0.15 -24.47
N TRP A 150 -4.74 0.11 -23.29
CA TRP A 150 -6.15 0.45 -23.11
C TRP A 150 -6.36 1.25 -21.81
N LYS A 151 -7.52 1.84 -21.67
CA LYS A 151 -7.99 2.45 -20.41
C LYS A 151 -9.46 2.16 -20.20
N CYS A 152 -9.87 2.08 -18.93
CA CYS A 152 -11.26 1.96 -18.53
C CYS A 152 -11.63 3.11 -17.59
N GLU A 153 -12.55 3.96 -18.00
CA GLU A 153 -13.12 5.03 -17.16
C GLU A 153 -14.29 4.45 -16.37
N LEU A 154 -14.18 4.44 -15.04
CA LEU A 154 -15.21 3.94 -14.16
C LEU A 154 -16.29 5.00 -13.97
N GLU A 155 -17.55 4.57 -13.85
CA GLU A 155 -18.68 5.51 -13.68
C GLU A 155 -18.63 6.26 -12.34
N ALA A 156 -17.95 5.70 -11.33
CA ALA A 156 -17.91 6.24 -9.99
C ALA A 156 -16.52 6.14 -9.38
N GLY A 157 -16.18 7.20 -8.63
CA GLY A 157 -15.16 7.21 -7.61
C GLY A 157 -13.72 7.43 -8.06
N LYS A 158 -12.94 7.91 -7.10
CA LYS A 158 -11.49 8.04 -7.24
C LYS A 158 -10.81 6.74 -6.82
N LEU A 159 -9.78 6.36 -7.55
CA LEU A 159 -8.96 5.20 -7.23
C LEU A 159 -7.71 5.66 -6.46
N TRP A 160 -7.60 5.27 -5.19
CA TRP A 160 -6.43 5.53 -4.34
C TRP A 160 -5.77 4.26 -3.85
N THR A 161 -6.41 3.14 -4.08
CA THR A 161 -5.97 1.82 -3.67
C THR A 161 -5.17 1.14 -4.79
N SER A 162 -4.39 0.15 -4.42
CA SER A 162 -3.69 -0.66 -5.41
C SER A 162 -4.69 -1.61 -6.08
N PRO A 163 -4.63 -1.77 -7.40
CA PRO A 163 -5.36 -2.84 -8.06
C PRO A 163 -4.81 -4.21 -7.64
N THR A 164 -5.67 -5.22 -7.63
CA THR A 164 -5.30 -6.60 -7.33
C THR A 164 -5.69 -7.48 -8.52
N VAL A 165 -4.83 -8.42 -8.88
CA VAL A 165 -5.08 -9.36 -9.98
C VAL A 165 -5.22 -10.77 -9.46
N MET A 166 -6.27 -11.46 -9.91
CA MET A 166 -6.43 -12.91 -9.76
C MET A 166 -6.84 -13.52 -11.10
N GLY A 167 -6.03 -14.45 -11.60
CA GLY A 167 -6.21 -14.99 -12.95
C GLY A 167 -6.16 -13.89 -14.00
N ASP A 168 -7.18 -13.81 -14.85
CA ASP A 168 -7.32 -12.81 -15.91
C ASP A 168 -8.25 -11.65 -15.51
N THR A 169 -8.41 -11.41 -14.21
CA THR A 169 -9.28 -10.36 -13.69
C THR A 169 -8.53 -9.40 -12.79
N LEU A 170 -8.72 -8.11 -13.02
CA LEU A 170 -8.23 -7.01 -12.20
C LEU A 170 -9.36 -6.46 -11.34
N TYR A 171 -9.13 -6.39 -10.03
CA TYR A 171 -10.07 -5.82 -9.06
C TYR A 171 -9.56 -4.47 -8.57
N VAL A 172 -10.45 -3.48 -8.52
CA VAL A 172 -10.17 -2.14 -8.00
C VAL A 172 -11.27 -1.69 -7.05
N SER A 173 -10.89 -0.98 -6.00
CA SER A 173 -11.82 -0.38 -5.04
C SER A 173 -11.76 1.14 -5.11
N THR A 174 -12.88 1.82 -4.86
CA THR A 174 -13.02 3.25 -5.00
C THR A 174 -13.31 3.95 -3.67
N LEU A 175 -13.00 5.24 -3.58
CA LEU A 175 -13.26 6.07 -2.39
C LEU A 175 -14.75 6.35 -2.13
N ASP A 176 -15.64 6.03 -3.05
CA ASP A 176 -17.09 6.17 -2.90
C ASP A 176 -17.81 4.84 -2.68
N GLY A 177 -17.07 3.73 -2.55
CA GLY A 177 -17.62 2.48 -2.08
C GLY A 177 -17.89 1.42 -3.14
N HIS A 178 -17.32 1.55 -4.34
CA HIS A 178 -17.45 0.52 -5.35
C HIS A 178 -16.22 -0.39 -5.42
N ILE A 179 -16.47 -1.65 -5.74
CA ILE A 179 -15.46 -2.58 -6.24
C ILE A 179 -15.88 -2.93 -7.66
N TYR A 180 -14.92 -2.90 -8.57
CA TYR A 180 -15.10 -3.31 -9.96
C TYR A 180 -14.16 -4.45 -10.29
N ASP A 181 -14.63 -5.37 -11.12
CA ASP A 181 -13.79 -6.31 -11.83
C ASP A 181 -13.61 -5.86 -13.29
N LEU A 182 -12.40 -6.01 -13.80
CA LEU A 182 -12.04 -5.69 -15.18
C LEU A 182 -11.35 -6.90 -15.80
N SER A 183 -11.85 -7.38 -16.92
CA SER A 183 -11.22 -8.48 -17.64
C SER A 183 -9.93 -8.01 -18.34
N LEU A 184 -8.83 -8.70 -18.09
CA LEU A 184 -7.54 -8.44 -18.76
C LEU A 184 -7.54 -8.98 -20.20
N GLU A 185 -8.30 -10.03 -20.50
CA GLU A 185 -8.42 -10.61 -21.83
C GLU A 185 -9.20 -9.70 -22.81
N THR A 186 -10.18 -8.97 -22.30
CA THR A 186 -11.05 -8.12 -23.12
C THR A 186 -10.78 -6.63 -22.93
N GLU A 187 -9.49 -6.29 -22.66
CA GLU A 187 -9.00 -4.91 -22.60
C GLU A 187 -9.75 -4.02 -21.59
N GLY A 188 -10.00 -4.58 -20.40
CA GLY A 188 -10.62 -3.82 -19.30
C GLY A 188 -12.14 -3.74 -19.37
N LEU A 189 -12.81 -4.65 -20.09
CA LEU A 189 -14.25 -4.73 -20.03
C LEU A 189 -14.71 -5.00 -18.60
N LEU A 190 -15.62 -4.13 -18.12
CA LEU A 190 -16.27 -4.30 -16.82
C LEU A 190 -17.18 -5.52 -16.82
N GLY A 191 -17.00 -6.39 -15.83
CA GLY A 191 -17.85 -7.54 -15.61
C GLY A 191 -18.88 -7.28 -14.53
N TRP A 192 -18.45 -7.34 -13.28
CA TRP A 192 -19.27 -7.20 -12.07
C TRP A 192 -18.86 -5.98 -11.26
N SER A 193 -19.80 -5.48 -10.45
CA SER A 193 -19.49 -4.44 -9.46
C SER A 193 -20.27 -4.67 -8.16
N PHE A 194 -19.67 -4.25 -7.06
CA PHE A 194 -20.29 -4.22 -5.73
C PHE A 194 -20.30 -2.79 -5.20
N GLU A 195 -21.37 -2.39 -4.50
CA GLU A 195 -21.51 -1.08 -3.85
C GLU A 195 -21.70 -1.24 -2.34
N ALA A 196 -20.83 -0.59 -1.55
CA ALA A 196 -20.90 -0.50 -0.10
C ALA A 196 -21.56 0.80 0.35
N GLU A 197 -21.85 0.92 1.65
CA GLU A 197 -22.44 2.14 2.25
C GLU A 197 -21.45 3.32 2.31
N ALA A 198 -20.15 3.04 2.29
CA ALA A 198 -19.07 4.04 2.32
C ALA A 198 -17.86 3.59 1.50
N GLY A 199 -16.97 4.52 1.22
CA GLY A 199 -15.76 4.30 0.44
C GLY A 199 -14.84 3.26 1.05
N PHE A 200 -14.03 2.64 0.18
CA PHE A 200 -13.01 1.70 0.60
C PHE A 200 -11.70 2.42 0.90
N ALA A 201 -11.10 2.08 2.04
CA ALA A 201 -9.86 2.67 2.54
C ALA A 201 -8.63 1.86 2.14
N SER A 202 -8.79 0.56 1.95
CA SER A 202 -7.72 -0.38 1.62
C SER A 202 -7.83 -0.92 0.20
N SER A 203 -6.73 -1.51 -0.29
CA SER A 203 -6.76 -2.29 -1.52
C SER A 203 -7.55 -3.58 -1.30
N PRO A 204 -8.32 -4.04 -2.31
CA PRO A 204 -9.00 -5.32 -2.23
C PRO A 204 -7.96 -6.45 -2.22
N VAL A 205 -8.21 -7.47 -1.41
CA VAL A 205 -7.43 -8.70 -1.37
C VAL A 205 -8.35 -9.84 -1.80
N VAL A 206 -7.92 -10.60 -2.80
CA VAL A 206 -8.70 -11.73 -3.31
C VAL A 206 -8.10 -13.02 -2.77
N TYR A 207 -8.94 -13.86 -2.21
CA TYR A 207 -8.59 -15.20 -1.74
C TYR A 207 -9.74 -16.16 -2.08
N GLU A 208 -9.42 -17.22 -2.80
CA GLU A 208 -10.42 -18.09 -3.43
C GLU A 208 -11.41 -17.28 -4.29
N ASP A 209 -12.71 -17.35 -4.00
CA ASP A 209 -13.76 -16.63 -4.73
C ASP A 209 -14.25 -15.38 -3.96
N ASP A 210 -13.48 -14.91 -2.96
CA ASP A 210 -13.89 -13.84 -2.06
C ASP A 210 -12.93 -12.65 -2.08
N ILE A 211 -13.48 -11.46 -1.84
CA ILE A 211 -12.75 -10.19 -1.70
C ILE A 211 -12.85 -9.71 -0.26
N TYR A 212 -11.70 -9.37 0.34
CA TYR A 212 -11.58 -8.77 1.66
C TYR A 212 -11.06 -7.35 1.53
N VAL A 213 -11.78 -6.36 2.12
CA VAL A 213 -11.46 -4.95 1.96
C VAL A 213 -11.91 -4.10 3.14
N GLY A 214 -11.07 -3.18 3.58
CA GLY A 214 -11.37 -2.23 4.64
C GLY A 214 -12.09 -0.98 4.14
N SER A 215 -13.05 -0.47 4.93
CA SER A 215 -13.90 0.65 4.57
C SER A 215 -13.80 1.84 5.55
N PHE A 216 -14.14 3.03 5.06
CA PHE A 216 -14.30 4.25 5.85
C PHE A 216 -15.52 4.24 6.81
N ASP A 217 -16.41 3.25 6.70
CA ASP A 217 -17.47 3.03 7.69
C ASP A 217 -16.98 2.27 8.93
N ARG A 218 -15.68 1.96 8.98
CA ARG A 218 -15.00 1.24 10.06
C ARG A 218 -15.36 -0.24 10.15
N TYR A 219 -15.67 -0.84 9.00
CA TYR A 219 -15.83 -2.27 8.84
C TYR A 219 -14.82 -2.82 7.84
N LEU A 220 -14.42 -4.06 8.07
CA LEU A 220 -13.84 -4.93 7.08
C LEU A 220 -14.96 -5.72 6.42
N TYR A 221 -14.97 -5.79 5.13
CA TYR A 221 -15.94 -6.53 4.33
C TYR A 221 -15.34 -7.81 3.77
N ALA A 222 -16.14 -8.88 3.76
CA ALA A 222 -15.94 -10.01 2.88
C ALA A 222 -17.08 -10.06 1.87
N ILE A 223 -16.75 -10.23 0.61
CA ILE A 223 -17.66 -10.12 -0.53
C ILE A 223 -17.38 -11.27 -1.46
N GLU A 224 -18.37 -12.14 -1.69
CA GLU A 224 -18.30 -13.19 -2.70
C GLU A 224 -18.30 -12.55 -4.11
N ILE A 225 -17.35 -12.91 -4.95
CA ILE A 225 -17.22 -12.39 -6.32
C ILE A 225 -18.47 -12.76 -7.12
N GLY A 226 -19.06 -11.77 -7.81
CA GLY A 226 -20.31 -11.94 -8.53
C GLY A 226 -21.57 -11.76 -7.67
N SER A 227 -21.47 -11.62 -6.35
CA SER A 227 -22.58 -11.32 -5.45
C SER A 227 -22.85 -9.82 -5.34
N ASN A 228 -24.11 -9.45 -5.11
CA ASN A 228 -24.51 -8.07 -4.82
C ASN A 228 -24.63 -7.76 -3.32
N ALA A 229 -24.20 -8.70 -2.47
CA ALA A 229 -24.23 -8.53 -1.02
C ALA A 229 -22.91 -8.99 -0.40
N SER A 230 -22.52 -8.34 0.71
CA SER A 230 -21.39 -8.82 1.50
C SER A 230 -21.78 -10.13 2.22
N MET A 231 -20.84 -11.07 2.29
CA MET A 231 -20.97 -12.28 3.11
C MET A 231 -21.07 -11.89 4.57
N TRP A 232 -20.15 -11.06 5.02
CA TRP A 232 -20.12 -10.52 6.36
C TRP A 232 -19.42 -9.16 6.41
N LYS A 233 -19.63 -8.47 7.53
CA LYS A 233 -18.90 -7.24 7.93
C LYS A 233 -18.31 -7.47 9.32
N PHE A 234 -17.05 -7.14 9.49
CA PHE A 234 -16.37 -7.22 10.79
C PHE A 234 -15.99 -5.81 11.29
N PRO A 235 -16.17 -5.51 12.59
CA PRO A 235 -16.81 -6.31 13.64
C PRO A 235 -18.33 -6.47 13.47
N GLN A 236 -18.88 -7.62 13.85
CA GLN A 236 -20.30 -7.96 13.55
C GLN A 236 -21.33 -7.12 14.33
N GLN A 237 -20.99 -6.57 15.48
CA GLN A 237 -21.98 -5.91 16.36
C GLN A 237 -21.99 -4.39 16.25
N LYS A 238 -20.84 -3.76 16.17
CA LYS A 238 -20.63 -2.31 16.05
C LYS A 238 -19.35 -2.02 15.29
N PRO A 239 -19.25 -0.86 14.61
CA PRO A 239 -18.03 -0.53 13.88
C PRO A 239 -16.81 -0.51 14.82
N ALA A 240 -15.62 -0.75 14.25
CA ALA A 240 -14.34 -0.62 14.93
C ALA A 240 -14.12 0.81 15.47
N GLY A 241 -13.14 0.99 16.32
CA GLY A 241 -12.79 2.31 16.86
C GLY A 241 -12.39 3.31 15.78
N ASN A 242 -11.80 2.82 14.70
CA ASN A 242 -11.34 3.63 13.56
C ASN A 242 -11.41 2.81 12.25
N TRP A 243 -10.82 3.32 11.16
CA TRP A 243 -10.86 2.72 9.82
C TRP A 243 -9.90 1.54 9.69
N PHE A 244 -10.28 0.55 8.86
CA PHE A 244 -9.37 -0.45 8.32
C PHE A 244 -8.68 0.14 7.09
N TRP A 245 -7.60 0.89 7.33
CA TRP A 245 -6.82 1.56 6.30
C TRP A 245 -5.83 0.60 5.63
N ALA A 246 -5.17 -0.21 6.42
CA ALA A 246 -4.26 -1.24 5.97
C ALA A 246 -5.02 -2.29 5.15
N SER A 247 -4.47 -2.74 4.02
CA SER A 247 -5.01 -3.88 3.30
C SER A 247 -4.84 -5.13 4.16
N PRO A 248 -5.87 -5.97 4.29
CA PRO A 248 -5.73 -7.23 5.01
C PRO A 248 -4.78 -8.18 4.29
N ILE A 249 -4.36 -9.25 4.95
CA ILE A 249 -3.75 -10.40 4.30
C ILE A 249 -4.54 -11.65 4.66
N VAL A 250 -4.64 -12.59 3.74
CA VAL A 250 -5.34 -13.86 3.97
C VAL A 250 -4.36 -15.01 3.83
N ASN A 251 -4.35 -15.89 4.82
CA ASN A 251 -3.56 -17.11 4.81
C ASN A 251 -4.33 -18.25 5.46
N GLU A 252 -4.40 -19.40 4.78
CA GLU A 252 -5.03 -20.64 5.29
C GLU A 252 -6.44 -20.41 5.86
N GLY A 253 -7.25 -19.57 5.19
CA GLY A 253 -8.63 -19.28 5.61
C GLY A 253 -8.74 -18.30 6.78
N ILE A 254 -7.67 -17.62 7.18
CA ILE A 254 -7.67 -16.59 8.22
C ILE A 254 -7.31 -15.24 7.60
N VAL A 255 -8.14 -14.23 7.87
CA VAL A 255 -7.93 -12.84 7.48
C VAL A 255 -7.26 -12.10 8.63
N TYR A 256 -6.09 -11.52 8.38
CA TYR A 256 -5.39 -10.67 9.32
C TYR A 256 -5.55 -9.21 8.91
N ALA A 257 -6.18 -8.41 9.75
CA ALA A 257 -6.53 -7.03 9.44
C ALA A 257 -6.06 -6.07 10.53
N GLY A 258 -5.25 -5.09 10.14
CA GLY A 258 -4.84 -3.97 10.99
C GLY A 258 -5.82 -2.80 10.90
N CYS A 259 -6.11 -2.18 12.04
CA CYS A 259 -7.01 -1.03 12.16
C CYS A 259 -6.26 0.19 12.68
N LEU A 260 -6.71 1.39 12.30
CA LEU A 260 -6.17 2.65 12.83
C LEU A 260 -6.54 2.88 14.32
N ASP A 261 -7.33 2.02 14.95
CA ASP A 261 -7.51 2.02 16.40
C ASP A 261 -6.42 1.27 17.17
N GLY A 262 -5.40 0.76 16.46
CA GLY A 262 -4.26 0.05 17.00
C GLY A 262 -4.45 -1.46 17.11
N ARG A 263 -5.55 -2.00 16.64
CA ARG A 263 -5.85 -3.44 16.75
C ARG A 263 -5.48 -4.19 15.49
N LEU A 264 -4.80 -5.31 15.69
CA LEU A 264 -4.67 -6.39 14.70
C LEU A 264 -5.68 -7.47 15.06
N CYS A 265 -6.50 -7.87 14.09
CA CYS A 265 -7.50 -8.92 14.27
C CYS A 265 -7.21 -10.09 13.33
N ALA A 266 -7.30 -11.32 13.86
CA ALA A 266 -7.42 -12.53 13.06
C ALA A 266 -8.88 -12.96 13.02
N ILE A 267 -9.38 -13.20 11.83
CA ILE A 267 -10.80 -13.40 11.55
C ILE A 267 -10.94 -14.61 10.65
N GLU A 268 -11.84 -15.53 10.97
CA GLU A 268 -12.13 -16.65 10.08
C GLU A 268 -12.75 -16.15 8.78
N ALA A 269 -12.15 -16.50 7.66
CA ALA A 269 -12.44 -15.93 6.34
C ALA A 269 -13.89 -16.16 5.89
N ARG A 270 -14.44 -17.34 6.17
CA ARG A 270 -15.80 -17.72 5.72
C ARG A 270 -16.91 -17.13 6.57
N THR A 271 -16.72 -17.00 7.89
CA THR A 271 -17.78 -16.61 8.84
C THR A 271 -17.68 -15.19 9.34
N GLY A 272 -16.49 -14.59 9.28
CA GLY A 272 -16.20 -13.31 9.91
C GLY A 272 -16.13 -13.39 11.44
N GLU A 273 -15.96 -14.60 12.00
CA GLU A 273 -15.76 -14.79 13.44
C GLU A 273 -14.34 -14.36 13.83
N LYS A 274 -14.24 -13.57 14.90
CA LYS A 274 -12.95 -13.17 15.43
C LYS A 274 -12.30 -14.35 16.16
N LEU A 275 -11.13 -14.76 15.69
CA LEU A 275 -10.32 -15.79 16.34
C LEU A 275 -9.53 -15.21 17.49
N TRP A 276 -8.80 -14.11 17.25
CA TRP A 276 -8.04 -13.39 18.26
C TRP A 276 -7.83 -11.91 17.85
N GLU A 277 -7.39 -11.11 18.80
CA GLU A 277 -6.96 -9.74 18.55
C GLU A 277 -5.71 -9.40 19.38
N PHE A 278 -4.91 -8.45 18.86
CA PHE A 278 -3.75 -7.88 19.53
C PHE A 278 -3.86 -6.36 19.50
N ASP A 279 -3.56 -5.71 20.63
CA ASP A 279 -3.50 -4.25 20.75
C ASP A 279 -2.03 -3.80 20.62
N ALA A 280 -1.69 -3.16 19.50
CA ALA A 280 -0.36 -2.62 19.26
C ALA A 280 -0.08 -1.32 20.03
N GLY A 281 -1.14 -0.70 20.59
CA GLY A 281 -1.05 0.56 21.34
C GLY A 281 -0.91 1.81 20.47
N SER A 282 -0.76 1.66 19.16
CA SER A 282 -0.63 2.75 18.17
C SER A 282 -1.27 2.34 16.85
N PRO A 283 -1.78 3.27 16.01
CA PRO A 283 -2.46 2.94 14.76
C PRO A 283 -1.65 2.01 13.85
N ILE A 284 -2.32 1.00 13.28
CA ILE A 284 -1.73 0.13 12.26
C ILE A 284 -2.11 0.72 10.89
N VAL A 285 -1.15 1.42 10.28
CA VAL A 285 -1.32 2.08 8.98
C VAL A 285 -0.83 1.20 7.84
N SER A 286 0.25 0.46 8.07
CA SER A 286 0.89 -0.41 7.09
C SER A 286 0.18 -1.76 6.99
N SER A 287 0.02 -2.26 5.78
CA SER A 287 -0.53 -3.61 5.58
C SER A 287 0.37 -4.66 6.21
N PRO A 288 -0.19 -5.67 6.89
CA PRO A 288 0.55 -6.82 7.38
C PRO A 288 1.31 -7.52 6.25
N VAL A 289 2.43 -8.14 6.56
CA VAL A 289 3.21 -8.96 5.63
C VAL A 289 3.37 -10.36 6.21
N LEU A 290 3.16 -11.37 5.40
CA LEU A 290 3.43 -12.76 5.74
C LEU A 290 4.75 -13.20 5.10
N MET A 291 5.62 -13.80 5.91
CA MET A 291 6.85 -14.43 5.46
C MET A 291 6.90 -15.85 6.06
N ASP A 292 6.70 -16.86 5.22
CA ASP A 292 6.45 -18.25 5.66
C ASP A 292 5.26 -18.29 6.66
N THR A 293 5.51 -18.66 7.91
CA THR A 293 4.51 -18.70 8.99
C THR A 293 4.56 -17.47 9.90
N LEU A 294 5.37 -16.47 9.56
CA LEU A 294 5.54 -15.27 10.37
C LEU A 294 4.70 -14.12 9.82
N LEU A 295 3.72 -13.70 10.59
CA LEU A 295 2.94 -12.50 10.34
C LEU A 295 3.66 -11.30 10.99
N ILE A 296 3.94 -10.29 10.17
CA ILE A 296 4.67 -9.09 10.58
C ILE A 296 3.75 -7.89 10.42
N ILE A 297 3.70 -7.04 11.43
CA ILE A 297 3.04 -5.74 11.38
C ILE A 297 4.00 -4.63 11.84
N THR A 298 3.70 -3.42 11.41
CA THR A 298 4.28 -2.20 11.99
C THR A 298 3.16 -1.25 12.39
N ASP A 299 3.30 -0.63 13.55
CA ASP A 299 2.41 0.45 13.97
C ASP A 299 2.98 1.85 13.63
N GLU A 300 2.17 2.89 13.78
CA GLU A 300 2.58 4.27 13.48
C GLU A 300 3.71 4.78 14.39
N SER A 301 3.89 4.21 15.58
CA SER A 301 5.00 4.56 16.48
C SER A 301 6.35 4.00 16.03
N GLY A 302 6.35 3.10 15.05
CA GLY A 302 7.53 2.39 14.54
C GLY A 302 7.86 1.13 15.34
N THR A 303 6.86 0.51 15.93
CA THR A 303 7.00 -0.79 16.58
C THR A 303 6.73 -1.90 15.55
N VAL A 304 7.69 -2.78 15.36
CA VAL A 304 7.56 -4.00 14.54
C VAL A 304 7.17 -5.15 15.47
N CYS A 305 6.04 -5.81 15.19
CA CYS A 305 5.62 -7.01 15.91
C CYS A 305 5.61 -8.21 14.96
N VAL A 306 6.13 -9.33 15.41
CA VAL A 306 6.23 -10.59 14.66
C VAL A 306 5.44 -11.66 15.40
N PHE A 307 4.54 -12.33 14.72
CA PHE A 307 3.71 -13.42 15.25
C PHE A 307 3.97 -14.70 14.46
N ASP A 308 3.99 -15.85 15.14
CA ASP A 308 3.92 -17.16 14.47
C ASP A 308 2.45 -17.54 14.29
N VAL A 309 2.04 -17.70 13.06
CA VAL A 309 0.67 -18.07 12.70
C VAL A 309 0.57 -19.50 12.15
N SER A 310 1.57 -20.33 12.43
CA SER A 310 1.61 -21.75 12.03
C SER A 310 0.59 -22.65 12.76
N THR A 311 0.02 -22.17 13.85
CA THR A 311 -0.94 -22.92 14.68
C THR A 311 -2.27 -22.19 14.77
N GLU A 312 -3.37 -22.89 14.47
CA GLU A 312 -4.75 -22.37 14.48
C GLU A 312 -5.24 -21.92 15.88
N SER A 313 -4.62 -22.38 16.96
CA SER A 313 -5.10 -22.18 18.32
C SER A 313 -4.21 -21.20 19.09
N GLN A 314 -4.46 -19.92 18.93
CA GLN A 314 -3.98 -18.93 19.89
C GLN A 314 -5.20 -18.23 20.51
N ASP A 315 -5.50 -18.55 21.75
CA ASP A 315 -6.53 -17.83 22.53
C ASP A 315 -6.15 -16.35 22.76
N GLU A 316 -4.85 -16.03 22.68
CA GLU A 316 -4.31 -14.67 22.75
C GLU A 316 -3.13 -14.52 21.77
N ALA A 317 -3.13 -13.40 21.02
CA ALA A 317 -2.03 -13.05 20.14
C ALA A 317 -0.85 -12.49 20.96
N VAL A 318 0.20 -13.27 21.11
CA VAL A 318 1.44 -12.83 21.74
C VAL A 318 2.52 -12.75 20.68
N PRO A 319 3.13 -11.57 20.43
CA PRO A 319 4.19 -11.48 19.46
C PRO A 319 5.44 -12.26 19.92
N LEU A 320 6.03 -13.00 19.00
CA LEU A 320 7.33 -13.67 19.21
C LEU A 320 8.44 -12.64 19.45
N ARG A 321 8.33 -11.52 18.76
CA ARG A 321 9.31 -10.41 18.81
C ARG A 321 8.58 -9.08 18.70
N THR A 322 9.14 -8.10 19.40
CA THR A 322 8.75 -6.69 19.31
C THR A 322 10.00 -5.84 19.25
N VAL A 323 10.12 -5.02 18.18
CA VAL A 323 11.30 -4.18 17.95
C VAL A 323 10.82 -2.76 17.66
N SER A 324 11.32 -1.78 18.42
CA SER A 324 11.08 -0.36 18.12
C SER A 324 12.20 0.19 17.24
N ILE A 325 11.87 0.79 16.12
CA ILE A 325 12.85 1.47 15.26
C ILE A 325 13.11 2.92 15.67
N GLY A 326 12.29 3.47 16.57
CA GLY A 326 12.46 4.84 17.10
C GLY A 326 12.04 5.96 16.13
N ALA A 327 11.36 5.62 15.03
CA ALA A 327 10.82 6.57 14.06
C ALA A 327 9.40 6.18 13.68
N SER A 328 8.52 7.16 13.42
CA SER A 328 7.16 6.89 12.97
C SER A 328 7.14 6.23 11.60
N VAL A 329 6.18 5.31 11.39
CA VAL A 329 6.00 4.56 10.15
C VAL A 329 4.58 4.75 9.62
N ARG A 330 4.46 5.20 8.37
CA ARG A 330 3.18 5.31 7.65
C ARG A 330 3.24 4.67 6.26
N SER A 331 4.43 4.25 5.84
CA SER A 331 4.66 3.57 4.58
C SER A 331 4.40 2.08 4.72
N SER A 332 4.10 1.42 3.60
CA SER A 332 4.25 -0.03 3.54
C SER A 332 5.70 -0.42 3.81
N PHE A 333 5.91 -1.66 4.19
CA PHE A 333 7.23 -2.26 4.38
C PHE A 333 7.31 -3.57 3.60
N CYS A 334 8.50 -4.12 3.44
CA CYS A 334 8.67 -5.46 2.87
C CYS A 334 9.50 -6.34 3.79
N ALA A 335 9.30 -7.65 3.67
CA ALA A 335 10.05 -8.65 4.42
C ALA A 335 10.61 -9.70 3.47
N GLN A 336 11.89 -10.04 3.63
CA GLN A 336 12.57 -11.03 2.82
C GLN A 336 13.77 -11.61 3.58
N ASN A 337 13.94 -12.94 3.53
CA ASN A 337 15.10 -13.63 4.10
C ASN A 337 15.36 -13.29 5.59
N GLY A 338 14.32 -13.26 6.40
CA GLY A 338 14.43 -12.93 7.83
C GLY A 338 14.63 -11.44 8.14
N LEU A 339 14.66 -10.57 7.14
CA LEU A 339 14.84 -9.13 7.29
C LEU A 339 13.59 -8.36 6.92
N VAL A 340 13.27 -7.34 7.70
CA VAL A 340 12.18 -6.39 7.44
C VAL A 340 12.78 -5.04 7.09
N TYR A 341 12.38 -4.50 5.96
CA TYR A 341 12.84 -3.22 5.42
C TYR A 341 11.73 -2.18 5.56
N ILE A 342 12.02 -1.10 6.26
CA ILE A 342 11.02 -0.08 6.64
C ILE A 342 11.57 1.30 6.31
N ARG A 343 10.74 2.15 5.71
CA ARG A 343 11.05 3.57 5.57
C ARG A 343 10.35 4.35 6.68
N GLY A 344 11.16 5.00 7.54
CA GLY A 344 10.67 5.90 8.57
C GLY A 344 10.24 7.28 8.04
N GLU A 345 9.40 7.98 8.78
CA GLU A 345 9.01 9.37 8.51
C GLU A 345 10.18 10.36 8.61
N ASP A 346 11.29 9.98 9.25
CA ASP A 346 12.56 10.70 9.28
C ASP A 346 13.37 10.62 7.99
N ASN A 347 12.78 10.02 6.94
CA ASN A 347 13.41 9.79 5.64
C ASN A 347 14.65 8.87 5.71
N SER A 348 14.60 7.89 6.59
CA SER A 348 15.63 6.85 6.72
C SER A 348 15.07 5.47 6.41
N ILE A 349 15.91 4.58 5.92
CA ILE A 349 15.58 3.15 5.80
C ILE A 349 16.14 2.42 7.02
N TYR A 350 15.29 1.62 7.63
CA TYR A 350 15.60 0.72 8.73
C TYR A 350 15.58 -0.72 8.24
N VAL A 351 16.48 -1.54 8.73
CA VAL A 351 16.47 -2.99 8.49
C VAL A 351 16.46 -3.69 9.84
N VAL A 352 15.43 -4.50 10.06
CA VAL A 352 15.23 -5.25 11.29
C VAL A 352 15.42 -6.73 10.98
N ASP A 353 16.29 -7.38 11.74
CA ASP A 353 16.41 -8.85 11.73
C ASP A 353 15.38 -9.41 12.72
N ILE A 354 14.42 -10.18 12.20
CA ILE A 354 13.33 -10.72 13.01
C ILE A 354 13.71 -12.01 13.76
N GLU A 355 14.80 -12.68 13.40
CA GLU A 355 15.27 -13.86 14.12
C GLU A 355 15.91 -13.46 15.45
N ILE A 356 16.74 -12.41 15.44
CA ILE A 356 17.39 -11.88 16.67
C ILE A 356 16.54 -10.80 17.34
N GLY A 357 15.62 -10.14 16.64
CA GLY A 357 14.75 -9.10 17.17
C GLY A 357 15.46 -7.75 17.39
N GLU A 358 16.35 -7.37 16.48
CA GLU A 358 17.14 -6.14 16.56
C GLU A 358 17.27 -5.43 15.22
N ILE A 359 17.58 -4.12 15.26
CA ILE A 359 17.97 -3.39 14.05
C ILE A 359 19.35 -3.90 13.61
N VAL A 360 19.48 -4.23 12.35
CA VAL A 360 20.74 -4.72 11.77
C VAL A 360 21.84 -3.66 11.94
N GLU A 361 23.02 -4.08 12.38
CA GLU A 361 24.17 -3.19 12.58
C GLU A 361 24.47 -2.33 11.35
N GLY A 362 24.63 -1.02 11.56
CA GLY A 362 24.88 -0.03 10.51
C GLY A 362 23.64 0.53 9.82
N TRP A 363 22.43 0.14 10.24
CA TRP A 363 21.18 0.80 9.92
C TRP A 363 20.69 1.64 11.11
N PRO A 364 19.89 2.72 10.90
CA PRO A 364 19.32 3.16 9.63
C PRO A 364 20.29 3.89 8.69
N VAL A 365 19.92 3.92 7.41
CA VAL A 365 20.58 4.72 6.37
C VAL A 365 19.66 5.90 6.00
N SER A 366 20.17 7.12 6.15
CA SER A 366 19.45 8.34 5.80
C SER A 366 19.39 8.52 4.28
N LEU A 367 18.20 8.85 3.77
CA LEU A 367 17.92 9.18 2.37
C LEU A 367 17.89 10.70 2.13
N ALA A 368 18.27 11.50 3.12
CA ALA A 368 18.37 12.95 2.94
C ALA A 368 19.38 13.26 1.83
N ALA A 369 19.07 14.26 0.98
CA ALA A 369 19.99 14.72 -0.04
C ALA A 369 21.34 15.08 0.59
N GLN A 370 22.42 14.57 0.04
CA GLN A 370 23.77 15.02 0.45
C GLN A 370 23.94 16.46 -0.05
N THR A 371 24.01 17.40 0.88
CA THR A 371 24.23 18.84 0.61
C THR A 371 25.65 19.11 0.16
#